data_da1d1ecf05fac4aad263fb0513442ff8
#
_entry.id   da1d1ecf05fac4aad263fb0513442ff8
#
_cell.length_a   1.000
_cell.length_b   1.000
_cell.length_c   1.000
_cell.angle_alpha   90.00
_cell.angle_beta   90.00
_cell.angle_gamma   90.00
#
_symmetry.space_group_name_H-M   'P 1'
#
loop_
_entity.id
_entity.type
_entity.pdbx_description
1 polymer ?
#
loop_
_entity_poly.entity_id
_entity_poly.type
_entity_poly.pdbx_seq_one_letter_code
_entity_poly.pdbx_strand_id
1 'polypeptide(L)'
;FKQKTAYEIPLRLVGSEMCIRDSINANTKILFLLHGGSRTAEKYINEWLPIANDRNVVLIAPRFSAEFFPEYAYLMMSTKNGKLLKDQSMYLNNSLGLLFDFFRFKLKLSTSTYRLYGHSGGSHFIQRYLLLSQETNIEKAAMANAGFYTFVDDQISYPFGIKNMNVSNERIEWFLRLKGGIFLGDADNDPKHRSLPSMRKAKKQGKHRLERGTNFFNHLIELGVVSNLPFRWRYQIVDGVGHKNAGMSLAASEFLLEDL
;
A
#
# COMPACT_ATOMS: atom_id res chain seq x y z
N PHE A 1 12.26 -9.33 26.18
CA PHE A 1 11.40 -9.03 25.01
C PHE A 1 11.72 -10.04 23.92
N LYS A 2 10.87 -11.06 23.69
CA LYS A 2 11.03 -11.96 22.54
C LYS A 2 10.65 -11.16 21.29
N GLN A 3 11.62 -10.83 20.45
CA GLN A 3 11.38 -10.44 19.07
C GLN A 3 10.57 -11.58 18.42
N LYS A 4 9.40 -11.27 17.84
CA LYS A 4 8.67 -12.24 17.02
C LYS A 4 9.61 -12.68 15.90
N THR A 5 9.83 -13.98 15.82
CA THR A 5 10.69 -14.53 14.78
C THR A 5 10.07 -14.25 13.40
N ALA A 6 10.91 -14.14 12.36
CA ALA A 6 10.50 -13.93 10.98
C ALA A 6 9.42 -14.92 10.47
N TYR A 7 9.16 -16.00 11.23
CA TYR A 7 8.16 -17.02 10.93
C TYR A 7 6.78 -16.78 11.56
N GLU A 8 6.65 -15.93 12.60
CA GLU A 8 5.35 -15.74 13.29
C GLU A 8 4.35 -14.91 12.47
N ILE A 9 4.82 -13.93 11.70
CA ILE A 9 3.95 -13.14 10.82
C ILE A 9 3.41 -13.99 9.67
N PRO A 10 4.25 -14.76 8.92
CA PRO A 10 3.75 -15.69 7.91
C PRO A 10 2.77 -16.73 8.45
N LEU A 11 2.99 -17.26 9.65
CA LEU A 11 2.08 -18.24 10.29
C LEU A 11 0.71 -17.62 10.66
N ARG A 12 0.67 -16.34 11.05
CA ARG A 12 -0.59 -15.63 11.33
C ARG A 12 -1.34 -15.17 10.08
N LEU A 13 -0.64 -15.10 8.95
CA LEU A 13 -1.22 -14.86 7.62
C LEU A 13 -1.65 -16.18 6.95
N VAL A 14 -1.98 -17.20 7.73
CA VAL A 14 -2.56 -18.47 7.23
C VAL A 14 -3.76 -18.13 6.33
N GLY A 15 -3.70 -18.58 5.07
CA GLY A 15 -4.69 -18.25 4.05
C GLY A 15 -4.27 -17.10 3.11
N SER A 16 -2.99 -16.67 3.12
CA SER A 16 -2.48 -15.83 2.04
C SER A 16 -2.60 -16.58 0.72
N GLU A 17 -3.25 -15.94 -0.24
CA GLU A 17 -3.36 -16.47 -1.60
C GLU A 17 -2.07 -16.18 -2.35
N MET A 18 -1.58 -17.19 -3.05
CA MET A 18 -0.40 -17.08 -3.90
C MET A 18 -0.68 -17.75 -5.24
N CYS A 19 -0.42 -17.04 -6.32
CA CYS A 19 -0.39 -17.63 -7.63
C CYS A 19 1.07 -17.74 -8.11
N ILE A 20 1.49 -18.97 -8.34
CA ILE A 20 2.79 -19.32 -8.93
C ILE A 20 2.51 -19.82 -10.33
N ARG A 21 3.22 -19.26 -11.32
CA ARG A 21 3.23 -19.80 -12.68
C ARG A 21 4.06 -21.08 -12.76
N ASP A 22 3.79 -21.88 -13.79
CA ASP A 22 4.53 -23.11 -14.06
C ASP A 22 6.02 -22.85 -14.39
N SER A 23 6.39 -21.60 -14.69
CA SER A 23 7.76 -21.19 -15.07
C SER A 23 8.23 -19.97 -14.27
N ILE A 24 8.52 -20.14 -12.98
CA ILE A 24 9.32 -19.16 -12.23
C ILE A 24 10.80 -19.39 -12.47
N ASN A 25 11.56 -18.30 -12.55
CA ASN A 25 13.02 -18.33 -12.65
C ASN A 25 13.63 -17.41 -11.57
N ALA A 26 14.95 -17.44 -11.45
CA ALA A 26 15.66 -16.69 -10.41
C ALA A 26 15.36 -15.18 -10.43
N ASN A 27 15.05 -14.61 -11.59
CA ASN A 27 14.78 -13.17 -11.76
C ASN A 27 13.30 -12.80 -11.64
N THR A 28 12.42 -13.77 -11.37
CA THR A 28 10.98 -13.50 -11.21
C THR A 28 10.76 -12.51 -10.08
N LYS A 29 9.96 -11.48 -10.35
CA LYS A 29 9.61 -10.44 -9.36
C LYS A 29 8.45 -10.89 -8.47
N ILE A 30 8.36 -10.29 -7.29
CA ILE A 30 7.21 -10.45 -6.39
C ILE A 30 6.36 -9.16 -6.44
N LEU A 31 5.05 -9.31 -6.64
CA LEU A 31 4.06 -8.27 -6.51
C LEU A 31 3.10 -8.61 -5.37
N PHE A 32 3.14 -7.83 -4.30
CA PHE A 32 2.16 -7.93 -3.23
C PHE A 32 0.89 -7.17 -3.57
N LEU A 33 -0.26 -7.83 -3.40
CA LEU A 33 -1.60 -7.29 -3.63
C LEU A 33 -2.31 -7.06 -2.28
N LEU A 34 -2.44 -5.81 -1.86
CA LEU A 34 -3.02 -5.44 -0.57
C LEU A 34 -4.52 -5.17 -0.73
N HIS A 35 -5.33 -6.05 -0.12
CA HIS A 35 -6.79 -5.99 -0.21
C HIS A 35 -7.41 -4.76 0.48
N GLY A 36 -8.62 -4.40 0.07
CA GLY A 36 -9.43 -3.36 0.70
C GLY A 36 -10.05 -3.77 2.04
N GLY A 37 -10.97 -2.96 2.55
CA GLY A 37 -11.64 -3.19 3.82
C GLY A 37 -12.47 -4.48 3.91
N SER A 38 -12.89 -5.04 2.77
CA SER A 38 -13.59 -6.33 2.69
C SER A 38 -12.72 -7.54 3.02
N ARG A 39 -11.39 -7.38 3.06
CA ARG A 39 -10.43 -8.44 3.41
C ARG A 39 -10.44 -9.66 2.49
N THR A 40 -10.81 -9.50 1.23
CA THR A 40 -10.93 -10.55 0.21
C THR A 40 -9.64 -10.67 -0.61
N ALA A 41 -8.60 -11.28 -0.06
CA ALA A 41 -7.31 -11.49 -0.74
C ALA A 41 -7.45 -12.27 -2.05
N GLU A 42 -8.23 -13.38 -2.02
CA GLU A 42 -8.52 -14.22 -3.19
C GLU A 42 -9.11 -13.43 -4.36
N LYS A 43 -10.04 -12.50 -4.09
CA LYS A 43 -10.61 -11.66 -5.12
C LYS A 43 -9.54 -10.84 -5.84
N TYR A 44 -8.54 -10.32 -5.09
CA TYR A 44 -7.44 -9.55 -5.67
C TYR A 44 -6.56 -10.42 -6.57
N ILE A 45 -6.24 -11.64 -6.15
CA ILE A 45 -5.52 -12.60 -7.00
C ILE A 45 -6.30 -12.86 -8.29
N ASN A 46 -7.59 -13.20 -8.20
CA ASN A 46 -8.42 -13.52 -9.36
C ASN A 46 -8.55 -12.36 -10.36
N GLU A 47 -8.59 -11.11 -9.87
CA GLU A 47 -8.63 -9.92 -10.72
C GLU A 47 -7.26 -9.63 -11.38
N TRP A 48 -6.14 -10.00 -10.74
CA TRP A 48 -4.80 -9.77 -11.25
C TRP A 48 -4.24 -10.91 -12.12
N LEU A 49 -4.74 -12.14 -11.96
CA LEU A 49 -4.29 -13.30 -12.73
C LEU A 49 -4.30 -13.07 -14.25
N PRO A 50 -5.40 -12.66 -14.88
CA PRO A 50 -5.43 -12.45 -16.32
C PRO A 50 -4.52 -11.30 -16.77
N ILE A 51 -4.27 -10.31 -15.89
CA ILE A 51 -3.41 -9.17 -16.17
C ILE A 51 -1.93 -9.56 -16.17
N ALA A 52 -1.55 -10.45 -15.26
CA ALA A 52 -0.16 -10.86 -15.03
C ALA A 52 0.23 -12.13 -15.82
N ASN A 53 -0.68 -12.69 -16.63
CA ASN A 53 -0.52 -14.00 -17.23
C ASN A 53 0.79 -14.18 -18.01
N ASP A 54 1.23 -13.17 -18.76
CA ASP A 54 2.44 -13.24 -19.59
C ASP A 54 3.62 -12.45 -19.01
N ARG A 55 3.59 -12.18 -17.70
CA ARG A 55 4.60 -11.39 -16.99
C ARG A 55 5.43 -12.26 -16.04
N ASN A 56 6.74 -11.97 -15.96
CA ASN A 56 7.64 -12.69 -15.05
C ASN A 56 7.47 -12.22 -13.59
N VAL A 57 6.29 -12.50 -13.00
CA VAL A 57 5.90 -12.06 -11.67
C VAL A 57 5.14 -13.13 -10.91
N VAL A 58 5.43 -13.25 -9.62
CA VAL A 58 4.61 -14.00 -8.64
C VAL A 58 3.69 -13.03 -7.93
N LEU A 59 2.39 -13.32 -7.94
CA LEU A 59 1.38 -12.56 -7.21
C LEU A 59 1.19 -13.14 -5.81
N ILE A 60 1.27 -12.29 -4.79
CA ILE A 60 1.06 -12.68 -3.40
C ILE A 60 0.05 -11.71 -2.78
N ALA A 61 -1.09 -12.21 -2.32
CA ALA A 61 -2.10 -11.43 -1.61
C ALA A 61 -2.16 -11.84 -0.13
N PRO A 62 -1.43 -11.16 0.76
CA PRO A 62 -1.49 -11.45 2.19
C PRO A 62 -2.89 -11.20 2.73
N ARG A 63 -3.45 -12.18 3.46
CA ARG A 63 -4.76 -12.04 4.09
C ARG A 63 -4.62 -11.51 5.51
N PHE A 64 -4.85 -10.21 5.70
CA PHE A 64 -4.95 -9.59 7.01
C PHE A 64 -6.38 -9.73 7.55
N SER A 65 -6.69 -10.84 8.25
CA SER A 65 -8.03 -11.07 8.79
C SER A 65 -8.45 -10.01 9.81
N ALA A 66 -9.75 -9.75 9.95
CA ALA A 66 -10.25 -8.78 10.93
C ALA A 66 -10.03 -9.24 12.38
N GLU A 67 -9.98 -10.54 12.60
CA GLU A 67 -9.73 -11.15 13.90
C GLU A 67 -8.32 -10.84 14.43
N PHE A 68 -7.28 -11.07 13.62
CA PHE A 68 -5.89 -10.89 14.05
C PHE A 68 -5.33 -9.50 13.75
N PHE A 69 -5.86 -8.83 12.72
CA PHE A 69 -5.37 -7.54 12.24
C PHE A 69 -6.50 -6.52 12.08
N PRO A 70 -7.26 -6.19 13.13
CA PRO A 70 -8.43 -5.30 13.04
C PRO A 70 -8.08 -3.95 12.43
N GLU A 71 -6.92 -3.39 12.76
CA GLU A 71 -6.45 -2.08 12.30
C GLU A 71 -5.31 -2.19 11.26
N TYR A 72 -5.35 -3.24 10.39
CA TYR A 72 -4.26 -3.48 9.44
C TYR A 72 -3.95 -2.28 8.55
N ALA A 73 -4.99 -1.59 8.06
CA ALA A 73 -4.85 -0.42 7.20
C ALA A 73 -4.11 0.76 7.88
N TYR A 74 -3.99 0.70 9.21
CA TYR A 74 -3.23 1.63 10.05
C TYR A 74 -1.95 1.00 10.60
N LEU A 75 -1.48 -0.08 9.97
CA LEU A 75 -0.31 -0.87 10.37
C LEU A 75 -0.38 -1.42 11.80
N MET A 76 -1.58 -1.61 12.36
CA MET A 76 -1.76 -1.94 13.78
C MET A 76 -1.09 -0.95 14.74
N MET A 77 -0.76 0.27 14.28
CA MET A 77 -0.11 1.32 15.08
C MET A 77 -1.12 2.26 15.73
N SER A 78 -2.31 2.41 15.15
CA SER A 78 -3.40 3.18 15.73
C SER A 78 -4.77 2.61 15.37
N THR A 79 -5.78 3.06 16.10
CA THR A 79 -7.17 2.91 15.68
C THR A 79 -7.49 3.88 14.54
N LYS A 80 -8.61 3.66 13.85
CA LYS A 80 -9.13 4.57 12.81
C LYS A 80 -9.30 6.03 13.27
N ASN A 81 -9.48 6.26 14.57
CA ASN A 81 -9.67 7.60 15.16
C ASN A 81 -8.34 8.25 15.62
N GLY A 82 -7.20 7.55 15.43
CA GLY A 82 -5.86 8.06 15.74
C GLY A 82 -5.41 7.83 17.18
N LYS A 83 -6.07 6.96 17.95
CA LYS A 83 -5.55 6.49 19.24
C LYS A 83 -4.42 5.52 18.97
N LEU A 84 -3.20 5.84 19.37
CA LEU A 84 -2.04 4.95 19.22
C LEU A 84 -2.22 3.68 20.06
N LEU A 85 -1.84 2.55 19.47
CA LEU A 85 -1.85 1.25 20.14
C LEU A 85 -0.54 1.05 20.87
N LYS A 86 -0.62 0.51 22.10
CA LYS A 86 0.56 0.38 22.98
C LYS A 86 1.45 -0.81 22.62
N ASP A 87 0.84 -1.89 22.14
CA ASP A 87 1.57 -3.12 21.81
C ASP A 87 2.28 -3.00 20.46
N GLN A 88 3.52 -2.54 20.52
CA GLN A 88 4.36 -2.38 19.33
C GLN A 88 4.76 -3.73 18.70
N SER A 89 4.65 -4.84 19.43
CA SER A 89 4.93 -6.17 18.89
C SER A 89 3.93 -6.60 17.80
N MET A 90 2.77 -5.93 17.75
CA MET A 90 1.73 -6.16 16.76
C MET A 90 1.85 -5.25 15.51
N TYR A 91 2.78 -4.29 15.52
CA TYR A 91 2.92 -3.37 14.41
C TYR A 91 3.32 -4.09 13.12
N LEU A 92 2.79 -3.62 12.00
CA LEU A 92 2.96 -4.23 10.68
C LEU A 92 3.96 -3.48 9.79
N ASN A 93 4.70 -2.52 10.33
CA ASN A 93 5.62 -1.70 9.57
C ASN A 93 6.89 -2.43 9.06
N ASN A 94 7.07 -3.71 9.38
CA ASN A 94 8.10 -4.58 8.81
C ASN A 94 7.53 -5.84 8.13
N SER A 95 6.20 -5.95 8.06
CA SER A 95 5.53 -7.19 7.67
C SER A 95 5.79 -7.61 6.22
N LEU A 96 5.84 -6.68 5.28
CA LEU A 96 6.05 -7.02 3.87
C LEU A 96 7.51 -7.40 3.58
N GLY A 97 8.49 -6.79 4.26
CA GLY A 97 9.89 -7.19 4.18
C GLY A 97 10.09 -8.62 4.66
N LEU A 98 9.50 -8.99 5.81
CA LEU A 98 9.53 -10.36 6.31
C LEU A 98 8.85 -11.36 5.37
N LEU A 99 7.72 -10.98 4.77
CA LEU A 99 7.05 -11.81 3.76
C LEU A 99 7.90 -11.93 2.49
N PHE A 100 8.52 -10.84 2.05
CA PHE A 100 9.40 -10.86 0.89
C PHE A 100 10.57 -11.82 1.09
N ASP A 101 11.27 -11.75 2.21
CA ASP A 101 12.38 -12.64 2.52
C ASP A 101 11.94 -14.11 2.59
N PHE A 102 10.79 -14.37 3.22
CA PHE A 102 10.20 -15.71 3.28
C PHE A 102 9.91 -16.28 1.89
N PHE A 103 9.20 -15.54 1.04
CA PHE A 103 8.83 -16.03 -0.29
C PHE A 103 10.03 -16.08 -1.24
N ARG A 104 10.93 -15.12 -1.18
CA ARG A 104 12.19 -15.13 -1.92
C ARG A 104 13.00 -16.40 -1.63
N PHE A 105 13.14 -16.75 -0.36
CA PHE A 105 13.82 -17.97 0.05
C PHE A 105 13.06 -19.23 -0.40
N LYS A 106 11.76 -19.30 -0.11
CA LYS A 106 10.90 -20.44 -0.46
C LYS A 106 10.88 -20.75 -1.96
N LEU A 107 10.86 -19.72 -2.79
CA LEU A 107 10.78 -19.81 -4.25
C LEU A 107 12.16 -19.74 -4.92
N LYS A 108 13.25 -19.66 -4.16
CA LYS A 108 14.64 -19.58 -4.64
C LYS A 108 14.85 -18.44 -5.64
N LEU A 109 14.29 -17.26 -5.37
CA LEU A 109 14.42 -16.08 -6.22
C LEU A 109 15.68 -15.28 -5.87
N SER A 110 16.35 -14.77 -6.91
CA SER A 110 17.52 -13.88 -6.78
C SER A 110 17.14 -12.40 -6.72
N THR A 111 15.88 -12.04 -6.97
CA THR A 111 15.43 -10.64 -6.92
C THR A 111 15.69 -10.04 -5.56
N SER A 112 16.20 -8.81 -5.52
CA SER A 112 16.44 -8.04 -4.27
C SER A 112 15.33 -7.05 -3.97
N THR A 113 14.32 -6.93 -4.86
CA THR A 113 13.25 -5.95 -4.75
C THR A 113 11.88 -6.56 -5.02
N TYR A 114 10.84 -5.90 -4.52
CA TYR A 114 9.45 -6.28 -4.74
C TYR A 114 8.58 -5.07 -5.10
N ARG A 115 7.37 -5.34 -5.58
CA ARG A 115 6.40 -4.32 -5.98
C ARG A 115 5.15 -4.43 -5.15
N LEU A 116 4.43 -3.31 -5.02
CA LEU A 116 3.24 -3.19 -4.20
C LEU A 116 2.06 -2.64 -5.01
N TYR A 117 0.92 -3.28 -4.86
CA TYR A 117 -0.36 -2.75 -5.27
C TYR A 117 -1.35 -2.77 -4.12
N GLY A 118 -2.13 -1.70 -3.95
CA GLY A 118 -3.22 -1.68 -2.99
C GLY A 118 -4.36 -0.79 -3.44
N HIS A 119 -5.59 -1.26 -3.16
CA HIS A 119 -6.81 -0.50 -3.41
C HIS A 119 -7.54 -0.23 -2.09
N SER A 120 -8.12 0.96 -1.95
CA SER A 120 -8.92 1.33 -0.77
C SER A 120 -8.14 1.16 0.55
N GLY A 121 -8.50 0.22 1.41
CA GLY A 121 -7.77 -0.11 2.64
C GLY A 121 -6.35 -0.57 2.40
N GLY A 122 -6.08 -1.31 1.30
CA GLY A 122 -4.73 -1.70 0.89
C GLY A 122 -3.86 -0.50 0.49
N SER A 123 -4.46 0.49 -0.15
CA SER A 123 -3.80 1.77 -0.44
C SER A 123 -3.42 2.53 0.84
N HIS A 124 -4.29 2.51 1.85
CA HIS A 124 -3.99 3.05 3.18
C HIS A 124 -2.80 2.33 3.84
N PHE A 125 -2.76 1.00 3.74
CA PHE A 125 -1.66 0.20 4.26
C PHE A 125 -0.34 0.57 3.57
N ILE A 126 -0.31 0.52 2.23
CA ILE A 126 0.91 0.79 1.45
C ILE A 126 1.48 2.16 1.78
N GLN A 127 0.67 3.21 1.71
CA GLN A 127 1.16 4.56 1.95
C GLN A 127 1.84 4.70 3.32
N ARG A 128 1.22 4.15 4.37
CA ARG A 128 1.78 4.18 5.72
C ARG A 128 3.00 3.28 5.83
N TYR A 129 3.00 2.12 5.18
CA TYR A 129 4.14 1.24 5.14
C TYR A 129 5.36 1.92 4.49
N LEU A 130 5.17 2.62 3.39
CA LEU A 130 6.21 3.39 2.72
C LEU A 130 6.79 4.49 3.61
N LEU A 131 6.00 5.10 4.48
CA LEU A 131 6.45 6.17 5.39
C LEU A 131 7.04 5.66 6.70
N LEU A 132 6.55 4.53 7.24
CA LEU A 132 6.80 4.12 8.62
C LEU A 132 7.60 2.82 8.74
N SER A 133 7.90 2.13 7.63
CA SER A 133 8.85 1.01 7.63
C SER A 133 10.29 1.50 7.45
N GLN A 134 11.24 0.61 7.71
CA GLN A 134 12.65 0.83 7.36
C GLN A 134 13.02 0.15 6.02
N GLU A 135 12.03 -0.46 5.35
CA GLU A 135 12.24 -1.17 4.11
C GLU A 135 12.58 -0.23 2.95
N THR A 136 13.64 -0.56 2.22
CA THR A 136 14.07 0.15 1.01
C THR A 136 14.03 -0.72 -0.24
N ASN A 137 13.73 -2.01 -0.09
CA ASN A 137 13.70 -3.00 -1.18
C ASN A 137 12.42 -2.92 -2.03
N ILE A 138 11.65 -1.85 -1.93
CA ILE A 138 10.44 -1.61 -2.73
C ILE A 138 10.84 -0.91 -4.02
N GLU A 139 10.59 -1.56 -5.15
CA GLU A 139 10.94 -1.04 -6.47
C GLU A 139 9.88 -0.09 -7.04
N LYS A 140 8.61 -0.50 -6.97
CA LYS A 140 7.46 0.28 -7.41
C LYS A 140 6.29 0.07 -6.44
N ALA A 141 5.46 1.10 -6.25
CA ALA A 141 4.25 1.00 -5.44
C ALA A 141 3.10 1.77 -6.08
N ALA A 142 1.94 1.12 -6.26
CA ALA A 142 0.73 1.75 -6.77
C ALA A 142 -0.37 1.77 -5.70
N MET A 143 -0.94 2.93 -5.48
CA MET A 143 -2.01 3.19 -4.52
C MET A 143 -3.26 3.65 -5.26
N ALA A 144 -4.34 2.87 -5.15
CA ALA A 144 -5.58 3.14 -5.84
C ALA A 144 -6.72 3.50 -4.86
N ASN A 145 -7.42 4.59 -5.14
CA ASN A 145 -8.68 5.00 -4.49
C ASN A 145 -8.64 4.93 -2.95
N ALA A 146 -7.60 5.44 -2.30
CA ALA A 146 -7.57 5.53 -0.84
C ALA A 146 -8.70 6.41 -0.30
N GLY A 147 -9.27 6.02 0.83
CA GLY A 147 -10.34 6.79 1.46
C GLY A 147 -9.87 8.10 2.10
N PHE A 148 -8.61 8.18 2.50
CA PHE A 148 -7.87 9.37 2.95
C PHE A 148 -6.37 9.03 3.03
N TYR A 149 -5.55 10.04 3.28
CA TYR A 149 -4.10 9.90 3.23
C TYR A 149 -3.43 10.34 4.54
N THR A 150 -2.22 9.83 4.79
CA THR A 150 -1.32 10.32 5.83
C THR A 150 -0.40 11.35 5.18
N PHE A 151 -0.67 12.63 5.39
CA PHE A 151 0.14 13.71 4.85
C PHE A 151 1.53 13.71 5.51
N VAL A 152 2.56 14.06 4.77
CA VAL A 152 3.91 14.24 5.31
C VAL A 152 3.95 15.61 6.01
N ASP A 153 3.28 15.67 7.14
CA ASP A 153 3.08 16.88 7.94
C ASP A 153 3.19 16.49 9.43
N ASP A 154 4.20 17.04 10.10
CA ASP A 154 4.51 16.79 11.51
C ASP A 154 3.63 17.56 12.48
N GLN A 155 2.75 18.43 12.00
CA GLN A 155 1.73 19.11 12.80
C GLN A 155 0.43 18.31 12.91
N ILE A 156 0.22 17.38 11.97
CA ILE A 156 -0.99 16.55 11.91
C ILE A 156 -0.72 15.18 12.51
N SER A 157 -1.55 14.80 13.51
CA SER A 157 -1.41 13.51 14.18
C SER A 157 -1.74 12.33 13.25
N TYR A 158 -1.00 11.24 13.41
CA TYR A 158 -1.30 9.96 12.79
C TYR A 158 -2.73 9.50 13.11
N PRO A 159 -3.49 8.90 12.18
CA PRO A 159 -3.07 8.45 10.85
C PRO A 159 -3.31 9.46 9.71
N PHE A 160 -3.55 10.72 10.00
CA PHE A 160 -3.83 11.76 9.00
C PHE A 160 -2.57 12.56 8.62
N GLY A 161 -1.55 12.53 9.45
CA GLY A 161 -0.21 13.09 9.27
C GLY A 161 0.82 12.26 10.03
N ILE A 162 2.04 12.75 10.13
CA ILE A 162 3.18 12.00 10.71
C ILE A 162 3.59 12.48 12.10
N LYS A 163 2.83 13.36 12.73
CA LYS A 163 3.14 13.84 14.09
C LYS A 163 3.30 12.67 15.06
N ASN A 164 4.41 12.65 15.79
CA ASN A 164 4.80 11.61 16.75
C ASN A 164 5.11 10.22 16.16
N MET A 165 5.40 10.14 14.83
CA MET A 165 5.71 8.87 14.19
C MET A 165 7.20 8.66 13.90
N ASN A 166 8.07 9.59 14.31
CA ASN A 166 9.53 9.49 14.13
C ASN A 166 9.96 9.18 12.69
N VAL A 167 9.33 9.83 11.71
CA VAL A 167 9.72 9.72 10.29
C VAL A 167 10.93 10.61 10.06
N SER A 168 12.06 10.01 9.68
CA SER A 168 13.28 10.78 9.42
C SER A 168 13.25 11.50 8.06
N ASN A 169 14.12 12.50 7.90
CA ASN A 169 14.26 13.21 6.63
C ASN A 169 14.73 12.27 5.51
N GLU A 170 15.63 11.34 5.81
CA GLU A 170 16.11 10.33 4.87
C GLU A 170 14.96 9.42 4.40
N ARG A 171 14.01 9.12 5.29
CA ARG A 171 12.81 8.34 4.92
C ARG A 171 11.88 9.13 4.02
N ILE A 172 11.69 10.42 4.28
CA ILE A 172 10.90 11.31 3.42
C ILE A 172 11.57 11.43 2.04
N GLU A 173 12.87 11.63 2.00
CA GLU A 173 13.62 11.67 0.75
C GLU A 173 13.48 10.37 -0.05
N TRP A 174 13.68 9.21 0.58
CA TRP A 174 13.48 7.92 -0.06
C TRP A 174 12.04 7.76 -0.58
N PHE A 175 11.04 8.17 0.21
CA PHE A 175 9.64 8.10 -0.16
C PHE A 175 9.34 8.95 -1.41
N LEU A 176 9.86 10.16 -1.50
CA LEU A 176 9.68 11.03 -2.67
C LEU A 176 10.40 10.51 -3.93
N ARG A 177 11.55 9.85 -3.75
CA ARG A 177 12.35 9.24 -4.84
C ARG A 177 11.82 7.90 -5.32
N LEU A 178 10.94 7.24 -4.55
CA LEU A 178 10.35 5.96 -4.94
C LEU A 178 9.56 6.13 -6.25
N LYS A 179 9.62 5.12 -7.12
CA LYS A 179 8.67 5.00 -8.24
C LYS A 179 7.29 4.69 -7.66
N GLY A 180 6.57 5.70 -7.22
CA GLY A 180 5.22 5.62 -6.67
C GLY A 180 4.17 5.97 -7.72
N GLY A 181 2.93 5.51 -7.53
CA GLY A 181 1.80 5.89 -8.35
C GLY A 181 0.52 6.08 -7.53
N ILE A 182 -0.19 7.17 -7.78
CA ILE A 182 -1.52 7.44 -7.25
C ILE A 182 -2.51 7.31 -8.41
N PHE A 183 -3.39 6.33 -8.29
CA PHE A 183 -4.41 6.00 -9.28
C PHE A 183 -5.79 6.32 -8.72
N LEU A 184 -6.53 7.18 -9.39
CA LEU A 184 -7.83 7.64 -8.93
C LEU A 184 -8.88 7.44 -10.03
N GLY A 185 -9.96 6.73 -9.70
CA GLY A 185 -11.10 6.66 -10.60
C GLY A 185 -11.89 7.96 -10.58
N ASP A 186 -12.19 8.54 -11.74
CA ASP A 186 -12.94 9.78 -11.85
C ASP A 186 -14.37 9.67 -11.34
N ALA A 187 -14.97 8.47 -11.46
CA ALA A 187 -16.31 8.16 -10.94
C ALA A 187 -16.30 7.79 -9.44
N ASP A 188 -15.14 7.77 -8.73
CA ASP A 188 -15.09 7.62 -7.25
C ASP A 188 -15.19 9.00 -6.54
N ASN A 189 -16.18 9.78 -6.97
CA ASN A 189 -16.40 11.17 -6.59
C ASN A 189 -17.68 11.39 -5.77
N ASP A 190 -18.32 10.32 -5.26
CA ASP A 190 -19.51 10.43 -4.41
C ASP A 190 -19.13 10.77 -2.95
N PRO A 191 -19.50 11.97 -2.43
CA PRO A 191 -19.23 12.36 -1.04
C PRO A 191 -20.06 11.59 -0.02
N LYS A 192 -21.10 10.85 -0.46
CA LYS A 192 -21.99 10.04 0.38
C LYS A 192 -21.72 8.54 0.24
N HIS A 193 -20.67 8.15 -0.50
CA HIS A 193 -20.37 6.73 -0.70
C HIS A 193 -20.21 6.02 0.66
N ARG A 194 -20.93 4.90 0.84
CA ARG A 194 -21.06 4.18 2.12
C ARG A 194 -19.74 3.80 2.80
N SER A 195 -18.69 3.56 2.03
CA SER A 195 -17.36 3.21 2.56
C SER A 195 -16.37 4.37 2.57
N LEU A 196 -16.82 5.60 2.30
CA LEU A 196 -15.97 6.78 2.41
C LEU A 196 -15.76 7.14 3.89
N PRO A 197 -14.51 7.22 4.37
CA PRO A 197 -14.24 7.64 5.75
C PRO A 197 -14.81 9.02 6.06
N SER A 198 -15.64 9.10 7.12
CA SER A 198 -16.41 10.31 7.48
C SER A 198 -15.82 11.13 8.63
N MET A 199 -14.64 10.72 9.16
CA MET A 199 -13.98 11.44 10.24
C MET A 199 -13.67 12.89 9.84
N ARG A 200 -13.79 13.83 10.80
CA ARG A 200 -13.56 15.26 10.56
C ARG A 200 -12.22 15.55 9.87
N LYS A 201 -11.15 14.88 10.30
CA LYS A 201 -9.82 15.04 9.70
C LYS A 201 -9.73 14.49 8.26
N ALA A 202 -10.44 13.39 7.95
CA ALA A 202 -10.52 12.87 6.59
C ALA A 202 -11.32 13.81 5.66
N LYS A 203 -12.43 14.40 6.17
CA LYS A 203 -13.22 15.38 5.41
C LYS A 203 -12.45 16.66 5.06
N LYS A 204 -11.47 17.06 5.90
CA LYS A 204 -10.60 18.20 5.60
C LYS A 204 -9.69 17.96 4.40
N GLN A 205 -9.43 16.70 4.02
CA GLN A 205 -8.61 16.36 2.87
C GLN A 205 -9.36 16.48 1.53
N GLY A 206 -10.71 16.54 1.57
CA GLY A 206 -11.57 16.65 0.40
C GLY A 206 -12.94 15.98 0.61
N LYS A 207 -13.88 16.26 -0.28
CA LYS A 207 -15.27 15.80 -0.21
C LYS A 207 -15.41 14.31 -0.52
N HIS A 208 -14.60 13.79 -1.43
CA HIS A 208 -14.62 12.42 -1.93
C HIS A 208 -13.21 11.91 -2.22
N ARG A 209 -13.04 10.63 -2.60
CA ARG A 209 -11.72 10.01 -2.76
C ARG A 209 -10.88 10.65 -3.84
N LEU A 210 -11.48 10.98 -4.97
CA LEU A 210 -10.80 11.67 -6.06
C LEU A 210 -10.17 12.98 -5.56
N GLU A 211 -10.93 13.85 -4.90
CA GLU A 211 -10.43 15.13 -4.38
C GLU A 211 -9.31 14.90 -3.32
N ARG A 212 -9.51 13.94 -2.40
CA ARG A 212 -8.51 13.63 -1.36
C ARG A 212 -7.19 13.14 -1.94
N GLY A 213 -7.26 12.31 -2.97
CA GLY A 213 -6.06 11.79 -3.65
C GLY A 213 -5.35 12.87 -4.46
N THR A 214 -6.10 13.74 -5.13
CA THR A 214 -5.55 14.90 -5.84
C THR A 214 -4.83 15.86 -4.87
N ASN A 215 -5.47 16.20 -3.75
CA ASN A 215 -4.89 17.08 -2.74
C ASN A 215 -3.64 16.46 -2.09
N PHE A 216 -3.64 15.14 -1.87
CA PHE A 216 -2.45 14.45 -1.38
C PHE A 216 -1.31 14.46 -2.40
N PHE A 217 -1.59 14.22 -3.68
CA PHE A 217 -0.56 14.28 -4.73
C PHE A 217 0.05 15.68 -4.86
N ASN A 218 -0.79 16.73 -4.83
CA ASN A 218 -0.32 18.12 -4.85
C ASN A 218 0.58 18.43 -3.65
N HIS A 219 0.21 17.96 -2.45
CA HIS A 219 1.06 18.09 -1.26
C HIS A 219 2.43 17.43 -1.44
N LEU A 220 2.50 16.26 -2.10
CA LEU A 220 3.79 15.61 -2.36
C LEU A 220 4.64 16.40 -3.37
N ILE A 221 4.03 17.01 -4.39
CA ILE A 221 4.73 17.90 -5.32
C ILE A 221 5.31 19.10 -4.56
N GLU A 222 4.47 19.77 -3.76
CA GLU A 222 4.88 20.94 -2.96
C GLU A 222 6.05 20.59 -2.02
N LEU A 223 5.94 19.44 -1.35
CA LEU A 223 7.00 18.95 -0.48
C LEU A 223 8.32 18.70 -1.24
N GLY A 224 8.25 18.08 -2.43
CA GLY A 224 9.43 17.87 -3.27
C GLY A 224 10.09 19.18 -3.69
N VAL A 225 9.29 20.17 -4.08
CA VAL A 225 9.77 21.51 -4.47
C VAL A 225 10.42 22.24 -3.28
N VAL A 226 9.72 22.32 -2.14
CA VAL A 226 10.22 23.02 -0.95
C VAL A 226 11.48 22.37 -0.38
N SER A 227 11.56 21.04 -0.43
CA SER A 227 12.73 20.29 0.06
C SER A 227 13.85 20.17 -0.97
N ASN A 228 13.65 20.65 -2.19
CA ASN A 228 14.58 20.48 -3.32
C ASN A 228 14.98 19.01 -3.54
N LEU A 229 13.99 18.09 -3.46
CA LEU A 229 14.18 16.65 -3.60
C LEU A 229 13.59 16.16 -4.94
N PRO A 230 14.23 15.15 -5.57
CA PRO A 230 13.65 14.50 -6.74
C PRO A 230 12.31 13.87 -6.41
N PHE A 231 11.31 14.13 -7.24
CA PHE A 231 9.96 13.58 -7.12
C PHE A 231 9.67 12.64 -8.28
N ARG A 232 9.35 11.35 -7.99
CA ARG A 232 9.22 10.30 -9.01
C ARG A 232 7.85 9.63 -9.01
N TRP A 233 6.85 10.26 -8.41
CA TRP A 233 5.50 9.72 -8.33
C TRP A 233 4.71 10.03 -9.59
N ARG A 234 3.93 9.06 -10.07
CA ARG A 234 2.91 9.24 -11.11
C ARG A 234 1.57 9.59 -10.49
N TYR A 235 0.78 10.33 -11.22
CA TYR A 235 -0.62 10.60 -10.94
C TYR A 235 -1.43 10.23 -12.17
N GLN A 236 -2.45 9.39 -11.99
CA GLN A 236 -3.29 8.94 -13.09
C GLN A 236 -4.76 8.95 -12.68
N ILE A 237 -5.58 9.64 -13.47
CA ILE A 237 -7.04 9.52 -13.44
C ILE A 237 -7.43 8.34 -14.34
N VAL A 238 -8.31 7.48 -13.84
CA VAL A 238 -8.83 6.32 -14.57
C VAL A 238 -10.28 6.59 -14.92
N ASP A 239 -10.54 6.80 -16.21
CA ASP A 239 -11.82 7.23 -16.74
C ASP A 239 -12.92 6.17 -16.55
N GLY A 240 -14.12 6.60 -16.17
CA GLY A 240 -15.30 5.75 -15.95
C GLY A 240 -15.21 4.79 -14.76
N VAL A 241 -14.14 4.82 -13.97
CA VAL A 241 -13.95 3.87 -12.86
C VAL A 241 -14.34 4.50 -11.53
N GLY A 242 -15.31 3.89 -10.86
CA GLY A 242 -15.68 4.20 -9.47
C GLY A 242 -14.82 3.46 -8.44
N HIS A 243 -15.39 3.21 -7.25
CA HIS A 243 -14.68 2.49 -6.18
C HIS A 243 -14.63 0.97 -6.41
N LYS A 244 -14.00 0.55 -7.52
CA LYS A 244 -13.90 -0.86 -7.94
C LYS A 244 -12.45 -1.25 -8.20
N ASN A 245 -12.00 -2.35 -7.58
CA ASN A 245 -10.60 -2.80 -7.68
C ASN A 245 -10.23 -3.22 -9.12
N ALA A 246 -11.09 -3.94 -9.83
CA ALA A 246 -10.76 -4.50 -11.16
C ALA A 246 -10.30 -3.44 -12.17
N GLY A 247 -11.03 -2.32 -12.31
CA GLY A 247 -10.63 -1.24 -13.20
C GLY A 247 -9.34 -0.54 -12.77
N MET A 248 -9.14 -0.40 -11.46
CA MET A 248 -7.92 0.19 -10.92
C MET A 248 -6.71 -0.74 -11.06
N SER A 249 -6.91 -2.07 -10.94
CA SER A 249 -5.87 -3.08 -11.15
C SER A 249 -5.31 -3.01 -12.56
N LEU A 250 -6.18 -2.90 -13.57
CA LEU A 250 -5.77 -2.79 -14.97
C LEU A 250 -4.90 -1.55 -15.21
N ALA A 251 -5.36 -0.38 -14.76
CA ALA A 251 -4.59 0.86 -14.92
C ALA A 251 -3.25 0.84 -14.16
N ALA A 252 -3.22 0.29 -12.94
CA ALA A 252 -2.00 0.19 -12.15
C ALA A 252 -1.01 -0.85 -12.70
N SER A 253 -1.48 -1.87 -13.43
CA SER A 253 -0.63 -2.91 -13.98
C SER A 253 0.29 -2.39 -15.08
N GLU A 254 -0.16 -1.46 -15.90
CA GLU A 254 0.67 -0.80 -16.91
C GLU A 254 1.92 -0.17 -16.28
N PHE A 255 1.76 0.45 -15.12
CA PHE A 255 2.89 1.01 -14.37
C PHE A 255 3.73 -0.05 -13.66
N LEU A 256 3.06 -1.01 -13.02
CA LEU A 256 3.75 -2.00 -12.18
C LEU A 256 4.43 -3.09 -12.99
N LEU A 257 3.99 -3.40 -14.22
CA LEU A 257 4.46 -4.52 -15.02
C LEU A 257 5.10 -4.11 -16.37
N GLU A 258 5.29 -2.81 -16.64
CA GLU A 258 5.79 -2.29 -17.93
C GLU A 258 7.15 -2.86 -18.37
N ASP A 259 7.94 -3.36 -17.42
CA ASP A 259 9.32 -3.83 -17.60
C ASP A 259 9.48 -5.33 -17.25
N LEU A 260 8.39 -6.12 -17.25
CA LEU A 260 8.37 -7.57 -16.93
C LEU A 260 7.87 -8.44 -18.07
#